data_98303c51339987ac75ae1e463c837038
#
_entry.id   98303c51339987ac75ae1e463c837038
#
_cell.length_a   1.000
_cell.length_b   1.000
_cell.length_c   1.000
_cell.angle_alpha   90.00
_cell.angle_beta   90.00
_cell.angle_gamma   90.00
#
_symmetry.space_group_name_H-M   'P 1'
#
loop_
_entity.id
_entity.type
_entity.pdbx_description
1 polymer ?
#
loop_
_entity_poly.entity_id
_entity_poly.type
_entity_poly.pdbx_seq_one_letter_code
_entity_poly.pdbx_strand_id
1 'polypeptide(L)'
;MAGALEGIRILDLSWGIAGPLGVLLLAEQGADVIKVEPPGGDPFRVYDGYKVWTRSRRSVTCDLKSDAGVDAFRKLAATADMLVESLRPGA
;
A
#
# COMPACT_ATOMS: atom_id res chain seq x y z
N MET A 1 14.75 13.84 -12.04
CA MET A 1 15.62 12.69 -12.27
C MET A 1 14.85 11.41 -11.91
N ALA A 2 14.95 10.40 -12.74
CA ALA A 2 14.29 9.12 -12.49
C ALA A 2 14.95 8.42 -11.31
N GLY A 3 14.16 7.82 -10.42
CA GLY A 3 14.66 7.01 -9.34
C GLY A 3 15.03 5.60 -9.79
N ALA A 4 15.77 4.87 -8.95
CA ALA A 4 16.20 3.51 -9.26
C ALA A 4 15.03 2.55 -9.49
N LEU A 5 13.87 2.82 -8.88
CA LEU A 5 12.68 1.97 -8.98
C LEU A 5 11.59 2.56 -9.89
N GLU A 6 11.94 3.53 -10.73
CA GLU A 6 10.97 4.07 -11.67
C GLU A 6 10.43 2.96 -12.59
N GLY A 7 9.10 2.93 -12.78
CA GLY A 7 8.44 1.88 -13.55
C GLY A 7 8.02 0.67 -12.73
N ILE A 8 8.43 0.58 -11.47
CA ILE A 8 8.02 -0.50 -10.58
C ILE A 8 6.76 -0.07 -9.82
N ARG A 9 5.72 -0.89 -9.86
CA ARG A 9 4.49 -0.65 -9.12
C ARG A 9 4.40 -1.59 -7.92
N ILE A 10 4.12 -1.02 -6.76
CA ILE A 10 4.01 -1.75 -5.49
C ILE A 10 2.60 -1.55 -4.94
N LEU A 11 1.94 -2.65 -4.58
CA LEU A 11 0.71 -2.59 -3.77
C LEU A 11 1.10 -2.76 -2.31
N ASP A 12 0.67 -1.82 -1.48
CA ASP A 12 1.02 -1.76 -0.08
C ASP A 12 -0.22 -2.02 0.78
N LEU A 13 -0.25 -3.20 1.42
CA LEU A 13 -1.28 -3.57 2.40
C LEU A 13 -0.73 -3.53 3.82
N SER A 14 0.46 -2.95 4.03
CA SER A 14 1.08 -2.90 5.34
C SER A 14 0.40 -1.88 6.25
N TRP A 15 0.36 -2.18 7.54
CA TRP A 15 -0.18 -1.33 8.58
C TRP A 15 0.90 -1.05 9.62
N GLY A 16 0.67 -0.01 10.43
CA GLY A 16 1.58 0.35 11.50
C GLY A 16 2.70 1.25 11.03
N ILE A 17 3.91 1.01 11.47
CA ILE A 17 5.07 1.87 11.19
C ILE A 17 6.13 1.17 10.34
N ALA A 18 6.55 -0.01 10.74
CA ALA A 18 7.69 -0.69 10.09
C ALA A 18 7.46 -0.98 8.61
N GLY A 19 6.30 -1.58 8.27
CA GLY A 19 5.96 -1.86 6.88
C GLY A 19 5.85 -0.59 6.05
N PRO A 20 5.01 0.39 6.47
CA PRO A 20 4.87 1.66 5.74
C PRO A 20 6.18 2.43 5.60
N LEU A 21 7.06 2.44 6.61
CA LEU A 21 8.37 3.08 6.48
C LEU A 21 9.26 2.38 5.47
N GLY A 22 9.27 1.05 5.45
CA GLY A 22 10.01 0.29 4.44
C GLY A 22 9.54 0.63 3.03
N VAL A 23 8.22 0.68 2.84
CA VAL A 23 7.63 1.05 1.55
C VAL A 23 7.94 2.50 1.19
N LEU A 24 7.97 3.41 2.18
CA LEU A 24 8.34 4.81 1.94
C LEU A 24 9.72 4.92 1.31
N LEU A 25 10.69 4.14 1.78
CA LEU A 25 12.02 4.16 1.20
C LEU A 25 12.00 3.74 -0.27
N LEU A 26 11.15 2.76 -0.63
CA LEU A 26 10.99 2.34 -2.01
C LEU A 26 10.29 3.41 -2.84
N ALA A 27 9.28 4.08 -2.28
CA ALA A 27 8.57 5.17 -2.96
C ALA A 27 9.51 6.33 -3.27
N GLU A 28 10.40 6.64 -2.35
CA GLU A 28 11.39 7.72 -2.55
C GLU A 28 12.44 7.37 -3.60
N GLN A 29 12.57 6.09 -3.95
CA GLN A 29 13.42 5.65 -5.06
C GLN A 29 12.68 5.64 -6.40
N GLY A 30 11.47 6.17 -6.45
CA GLY A 30 10.71 6.33 -7.69
C GLY A 30 9.64 5.26 -7.94
N ALA A 31 9.43 4.32 -7.03
CA ALA A 31 8.38 3.33 -7.19
C ALA A 31 6.98 3.98 -7.16
N ASP A 32 6.08 3.46 -7.97
CA ASP A 32 4.66 3.85 -7.95
C ASP A 32 3.96 3.00 -6.89
N VAL A 33 3.71 3.58 -5.72
CA VAL A 33 3.11 2.88 -4.59
C VAL A 33 1.63 3.21 -4.48
N ILE A 34 0.80 2.16 -4.44
CA ILE A 34 -0.62 2.27 -4.19
C ILE A 34 -0.93 1.57 -2.88
N LYS A 35 -1.38 2.35 -1.89
CA LYS A 35 -1.79 1.80 -0.60
C LYS A 35 -3.22 1.30 -0.70
N VAL A 36 -3.44 0.04 -0.35
CA VAL A 36 -4.76 -0.57 -0.31
C VAL A 36 -5.26 -0.52 1.13
N GLU A 37 -6.36 0.18 1.36
CA GLU A 37 -6.93 0.35 2.69
C GLU A 37 -8.28 -0.33 2.80
N PRO A 38 -8.66 -0.79 4.01
CA PRO A 38 -10.00 -1.32 4.24
C PRO A 38 -11.04 -0.18 4.20
N PRO A 39 -12.34 -0.51 4.11
CA PRO A 39 -13.38 0.49 4.29
C PRO A 39 -13.18 1.25 5.61
N GLY A 40 -13.28 2.58 5.55
CA GLY A 40 -13.00 3.44 6.70
C GLY A 40 -11.55 3.87 6.82
N GLY A 41 -10.65 3.29 6.02
CA GLY A 41 -9.25 3.68 5.97
C GLY A 41 -8.37 2.89 6.95
N ASP A 42 -7.07 3.13 6.85
CA ASP A 42 -6.08 2.51 7.73
C ASP A 42 -6.31 2.97 9.18
N PRO A 43 -6.38 2.02 10.15
CA PRO A 43 -6.54 2.37 11.56
C PRO A 43 -5.49 3.35 12.09
N PHE A 44 -4.31 3.38 11.50
CA PHE A 44 -3.22 4.26 11.94
C PHE A 44 -3.36 5.70 11.46
N ARG A 45 -4.39 6.03 10.67
CA ARG A 45 -4.67 7.42 10.25
C ARG A 45 -4.92 8.37 11.42
N VAL A 46 -5.28 7.85 12.59
CA VAL A 46 -5.50 8.66 13.80
C VAL A 46 -4.21 9.22 14.39
N TYR A 47 -3.05 8.70 14.00
CA TYR A 47 -1.77 9.15 14.53
C TYR A 47 -1.20 10.30 13.70
N ASP A 48 -0.66 11.32 14.37
CA ASP A 48 -0.12 12.50 13.69
C ASP A 48 1.02 12.15 12.71
N GLY A 49 1.82 11.15 13.05
CA GLY A 49 2.92 10.71 12.20
C GLY A 49 2.51 9.98 10.92
N TYR A 50 1.24 9.59 10.80
CA TYR A 50 0.78 8.79 9.66
C TYR A 50 1.15 9.41 8.31
N LYS A 51 0.96 10.72 8.16
CA LYS A 51 1.27 11.42 6.92
C LYS A 51 2.76 11.42 6.60
N VAL A 52 3.61 11.25 7.60
CA VAL A 52 5.06 11.18 7.39
C VAL A 52 5.44 9.84 6.79
N TRP A 53 5.06 8.73 7.44
CA TRP A 53 5.49 7.42 6.97
C TRP A 53 4.64 6.85 5.83
N THR A 54 3.57 7.54 5.44
CA THR A 54 2.76 7.13 4.28
C THR A 54 2.81 8.11 3.12
N ARG A 55 3.70 9.09 3.16
CA ARG A 55 3.82 10.05 2.06
C ARG A 55 4.31 9.38 0.77
N SER A 56 4.14 10.08 -0.34
CA SER A 56 4.62 9.66 -1.67
C SER A 56 3.90 8.43 -2.22
N ARG A 57 2.65 8.19 -1.80
CA ARG A 57 1.88 7.08 -2.34
C ARG A 57 0.42 7.47 -2.53
N ARG A 58 -0.23 6.78 -3.49
CA ARG A 58 -1.66 6.90 -3.70
C ARG A 58 -2.39 5.93 -2.79
N SER A 59 -3.69 6.14 -2.60
CA SER A 59 -4.50 5.30 -1.73
C SER A 59 -5.78 4.88 -2.44
N VAL A 60 -6.17 3.63 -2.30
CA VAL A 60 -7.45 3.10 -2.76
C VAL A 60 -8.10 2.31 -1.64
N THR A 61 -9.42 2.27 -1.63
CA THR A 61 -10.17 1.49 -0.66
C THR A 61 -10.68 0.21 -1.31
N CYS A 62 -10.42 -0.94 -0.69
CA CYS A 62 -10.93 -2.23 -1.12
C CYS A 62 -11.42 -3.01 0.09
N ASP A 63 -12.65 -3.52 0.02
CA ASP A 63 -13.16 -4.43 1.04
C ASP A 63 -12.80 -5.86 0.65
N LEU A 64 -11.68 -6.36 1.19
CA LEU A 64 -11.19 -7.70 0.90
C LEU A 64 -12.05 -8.81 1.51
N LYS A 65 -13.09 -8.45 2.25
CA LYS A 65 -14.07 -9.40 2.79
C LYS A 65 -15.28 -9.56 1.88
N SER A 66 -15.40 -8.76 0.83
CA SER A 66 -16.47 -8.87 -0.16
C SER A 66 -15.93 -9.43 -1.48
N ASP A 67 -16.79 -10.12 -2.25
CA ASP A 67 -16.39 -10.67 -3.54
C ASP A 67 -16.00 -9.56 -4.52
N ALA A 68 -16.75 -8.47 -4.51
CA ALA A 68 -16.46 -7.33 -5.38
C ALA A 68 -15.12 -6.68 -5.05
N GLY A 69 -14.80 -6.54 -3.74
CA GLY A 69 -13.52 -5.97 -3.30
C GLY A 69 -12.35 -6.87 -3.64
N VAL A 70 -12.49 -8.18 -3.47
CA VAL A 70 -11.46 -9.15 -3.86
C VAL A 70 -11.21 -9.11 -5.36
N ASP A 71 -12.28 -9.03 -6.16
CA ASP A 71 -12.17 -8.97 -7.62
C ASP A 71 -11.45 -7.70 -8.07
N ALA A 72 -11.81 -6.57 -7.48
CA ALA A 72 -11.14 -5.29 -7.76
C ALA A 72 -9.65 -5.35 -7.37
N PHE A 73 -9.34 -5.95 -6.23
CA PHE A 73 -7.96 -6.12 -5.77
C PHE A 73 -7.15 -7.01 -6.73
N ARG A 74 -7.75 -8.11 -7.20
CA ARG A 74 -7.07 -9.00 -8.15
C ARG A 74 -6.73 -8.30 -9.46
N LYS A 75 -7.63 -7.45 -9.96
CA LYS A 75 -7.38 -6.66 -11.17
C LYS A 75 -6.24 -5.68 -10.96
N LEU A 76 -6.20 -5.05 -9.80
CA LEU A 76 -5.13 -4.13 -9.44
C LEU A 76 -3.80 -4.87 -9.28
N ALA A 77 -3.81 -6.02 -8.62
CA ALA A 77 -2.61 -6.84 -8.41
C ALA A 77 -1.99 -7.32 -9.72
N ALA A 78 -2.80 -7.57 -10.74
CA ALA A 78 -2.31 -7.99 -12.05
C ALA A 78 -1.42 -6.92 -12.71
N THR A 79 -1.50 -5.67 -12.27
CA THR A 79 -0.67 -4.57 -12.79
C THR A 79 0.55 -4.28 -11.93
N ALA A 80 0.70 -4.97 -10.81
CA ALA A 80 1.76 -4.69 -9.85
C ALA A 80 2.95 -5.64 -10.01
N ASP A 81 4.13 -5.15 -9.67
CA ASP A 81 5.37 -5.92 -9.66
C ASP A 81 5.65 -6.53 -8.30
N MET A 82 5.14 -5.91 -7.23
CA MET A 82 5.40 -6.34 -5.86
C MET A 82 4.18 -6.07 -4.99
N LEU A 83 3.96 -6.94 -4.01
CA LEU A 83 2.94 -6.76 -2.98
C LEU A 83 3.62 -6.83 -1.63
N VAL A 84 3.34 -5.84 -0.77
CA VAL A 84 3.87 -5.79 0.60
C VAL A 84 2.70 -5.89 1.56
N GLU A 85 2.78 -6.81 2.52
CA GLU A 85 1.78 -6.95 3.56
C GLU A 85 2.46 -7.22 4.91
N SER A 86 1.78 -6.86 5.99
CA SER A 86 2.23 -7.11 7.35
C SER A 86 1.11 -7.71 8.20
N LEU A 87 0.19 -8.39 7.54
CA LEU A 87 -0.98 -8.97 8.19
C LEU A 87 -0.60 -10.26 8.91
N ARG A 88 -1.45 -10.69 9.84
CA ARG A 88 -1.27 -11.98 10.51
C ARG A 88 -1.50 -13.11 9.52
N PRO A 89 -0.82 -14.27 9.69
CA PRO A 89 -1.12 -15.45 8.89
C PRO A 89 -2.61 -15.78 8.94
N GLY A 90 -3.21 -16.03 7.78
CA GLY A 90 -4.63 -16.36 7.68
C GLY A 90 -5.58 -15.16 7.68
N ALA A 91 -5.07 -13.95 7.76
CA ALA A 91 -5.91 -12.75 7.70
C ALA A 91 -6.44 -12.48 6.29
#